data_c367b0290452935b7788a00f5512d06e
#
_entry.id   c367b0290452935b7788a00f5512d06e
#
_cell.length_a   1.000
_cell.length_b   1.000
_cell.length_c   1.000
_cell.angle_alpha   90.00
_cell.angle_beta   90.00
_cell.angle_gamma   90.00
#
_symmetry.space_group_name_H-M   'P 1'
#
loop_
_entity.id
_entity.type
_entity.pdbx_description
1 polymer ?
#
loop_
_entity_poly.entity_id
_entity_poly.type
_entity_poly.pdbx_seq_one_letter_code
_entity_poly.pdbx_strand_id
1 'polypeptide(L)'
;MDNLILDQPASEWQNPKHYLATKGDRFLNLIIDRIVILVIYVIVGVFLFRRSDLQSDRTYSMIGIYYFNLFFFVIVYYSVMEAVWGKTVGKMLSRTIVVTREGKKPTMGTIFARSLCRYIPFEAFSVLFNRVPRGWHDDITNTLVVRDDYPVDEGY
;
A
#
# COMPACT_ATOMS: atom_id res chain seq x y z
N MET A 1 33.05 -24.51 -8.88
CA MET A 1 32.15 -24.35 -7.69
C MET A 1 30.77 -23.80 -8.06
N ASP A 2 30.34 -23.88 -9.32
CA ASP A 2 29.17 -23.16 -9.82
C ASP A 2 27.93 -24.01 -10.10
N ASN A 3 27.93 -25.28 -9.74
CA ASN A 3 26.83 -26.20 -10.06
C ASN A 3 25.80 -26.40 -8.92
N LEU A 4 26.01 -25.75 -7.76
CA LEU A 4 25.11 -25.87 -6.61
C LEU A 4 23.80 -25.06 -6.78
N ILE A 5 23.75 -24.17 -7.76
CA ILE A 5 22.58 -23.30 -7.98
C ILE A 5 21.53 -23.99 -8.89
N LEU A 6 21.95 -24.98 -9.69
CA LEU A 6 21.07 -25.63 -10.67
C LEU A 6 20.25 -26.80 -10.12
N ASP A 7 20.57 -27.30 -8.92
CA ASP A 7 19.89 -28.46 -8.33
C ASP A 7 18.75 -28.15 -7.36
N GLN A 8 18.42 -26.88 -7.15
CA GLN A 8 17.25 -26.53 -6.33
C GLN A 8 15.96 -26.71 -7.14
N PRO A 9 14.94 -27.37 -6.59
CA PRO A 9 13.69 -27.59 -7.31
C PRO A 9 13.05 -26.23 -7.66
N ALA A 10 12.53 -26.11 -8.88
CA ALA A 10 11.90 -24.87 -9.40
C ALA A 10 10.88 -24.25 -8.44
N SER A 11 10.27 -25.06 -7.57
CA SER A 11 9.35 -24.63 -6.51
C SER A 11 9.99 -23.76 -5.43
N GLU A 12 11.30 -23.83 -5.22
CA GLU A 12 11.99 -23.06 -4.18
C GLU A 12 12.25 -21.62 -4.62
N TRP A 13 12.51 -21.39 -5.91
CA TRP A 13 12.68 -20.06 -6.51
C TRP A 13 11.36 -19.29 -6.62
N GLN A 14 10.23 -19.99 -6.59
CA GLN A 14 8.91 -19.40 -6.62
C GLN A 14 8.36 -19.02 -5.22
N ASN A 15 9.15 -19.25 -4.15
CA ASN A 15 8.71 -18.89 -2.81
C ASN A 15 8.80 -17.38 -2.59
N PRO A 16 7.65 -16.65 -2.48
CA PRO A 16 7.65 -15.20 -2.35
C PRO A 16 8.40 -14.70 -1.10
N LYS A 17 8.69 -15.57 -0.13
CA LYS A 17 9.45 -15.22 1.08
C LYS A 17 10.90 -14.86 0.79
N HIS A 18 11.50 -15.35 -0.29
CA HIS A 18 12.86 -15.00 -0.69
C HIS A 18 12.97 -13.59 -1.29
N TYR A 19 11.85 -13.06 -1.77
CA TYR A 19 11.75 -11.74 -2.41
C TYR A 19 11.14 -10.66 -1.53
N LEU A 20 11.01 -10.89 -0.22
CA LEU A 20 10.40 -9.92 0.67
C LEU A 20 11.11 -8.57 0.59
N ALA A 21 10.31 -7.52 0.43
CA ALA A 21 10.79 -6.15 0.51
C ALA A 21 11.36 -5.86 1.90
N THR A 22 12.44 -5.07 1.96
CA THR A 22 13.06 -4.70 3.22
C THR A 22 12.14 -3.80 4.07
N LYS A 23 12.42 -3.68 5.36
CA LYS A 23 11.71 -2.73 6.22
C LYS A 23 11.89 -1.29 5.74
N GLY A 24 13.08 -0.96 5.23
CA GLY A 24 13.41 0.34 4.68
C GLY A 24 12.55 0.67 3.45
N ASP A 25 12.43 -0.26 2.48
CA ASP A 25 11.61 -0.08 1.30
C ASP A 25 10.15 0.17 1.67
N ARG A 26 9.64 -0.58 2.64
CA ARG A 26 8.26 -0.45 3.11
C ARG A 26 7.98 0.86 3.84
N PHE A 27 8.92 1.31 4.65
CA PHE A 27 8.85 2.61 5.31
C PHE A 27 8.93 3.76 4.30
N LEU A 28 9.83 3.65 3.31
CA LEU A 28 9.93 4.60 2.22
C LEU A 28 8.62 4.69 1.42
N ASN A 29 8.02 3.54 1.09
CA ASN A 29 6.71 3.49 0.42
C ASN A 29 5.66 4.25 1.20
N LEU A 30 5.58 4.03 2.51
CA LEU A 30 4.64 4.72 3.38
C LEU A 30 4.83 6.24 3.33
N ILE A 31 6.07 6.72 3.47
CA ILE A 31 6.37 8.16 3.48
C ILE A 31 6.02 8.78 2.13
N ILE A 32 6.45 8.18 1.02
CA ILE A 32 6.18 8.70 -0.32
C ILE A 32 4.68 8.76 -0.58
N ASP A 33 3.95 7.68 -0.29
CA ASP A 33 2.50 7.65 -0.48
C ASP A 33 1.80 8.70 0.38
N ARG A 34 2.25 8.95 1.62
CA ARG A 34 1.71 10.02 2.48
C ARG A 34 1.95 11.41 1.92
N ILE A 35 3.14 11.66 1.37
CA ILE A 35 3.46 12.94 0.73
C ILE A 35 2.58 13.13 -0.52
N VAL A 36 2.45 12.12 -1.37
CA VAL A 36 1.61 12.17 -2.57
C VAL A 36 0.14 12.45 -2.22
N ILE A 37 -0.41 11.72 -1.25
CA ILE A 37 -1.77 11.92 -0.77
C ILE A 37 -1.95 13.35 -0.24
N LEU A 38 -1.01 13.84 0.57
CA LEU A 38 -1.08 15.20 1.11
C LEU A 38 -1.08 16.25 -0.01
N VAL A 39 -0.18 16.12 -0.98
CA VAL A 39 -0.08 17.06 -2.11
C VAL A 39 -1.39 17.07 -2.91
N ILE A 40 -1.92 15.91 -3.29
CA ILE A 40 -3.16 15.82 -4.06
C ILE A 40 -4.32 16.39 -3.23
N TYR A 41 -4.39 16.05 -1.94
CA TYR A 41 -5.44 16.53 -1.04
C TYR A 41 -5.43 18.06 -0.91
N VAL A 42 -4.24 18.67 -0.78
CA VAL A 42 -4.10 20.14 -0.73
C VAL A 42 -4.54 20.79 -2.04
N ILE A 43 -4.12 20.23 -3.19
CA ILE A 43 -4.51 20.75 -4.51
C ILE A 43 -6.03 20.70 -4.68
N VAL A 44 -6.65 19.56 -4.38
CA VAL A 44 -8.11 19.40 -4.46
C VAL A 44 -8.82 20.33 -3.47
N GLY A 45 -8.31 20.43 -2.23
CA GLY A 45 -8.85 21.32 -1.20
C GLY A 45 -8.83 22.78 -1.64
N VAL A 46 -7.71 23.27 -2.15
CA VAL A 46 -7.59 24.66 -2.67
C VAL A 46 -8.54 24.90 -3.85
N PHE A 47 -8.66 23.93 -4.76
CA PHE A 47 -9.56 24.03 -5.91
C PHE A 47 -11.03 24.10 -5.49
N LEU A 48 -11.45 23.27 -4.54
CA LEU A 48 -12.81 23.27 -4.02
C LEU A 48 -13.09 24.52 -3.17
N PHE A 49 -12.12 24.95 -2.35
CA PHE A 49 -12.26 26.17 -1.54
C PHE A 49 -12.46 27.43 -2.38
N ARG A 50 -11.76 27.56 -3.51
CA ARG A 50 -11.95 28.70 -4.44
C ARG A 50 -13.34 28.76 -5.07
N ARG A 51 -14.07 27.64 -5.10
CA ARG A 51 -15.45 27.57 -5.65
C ARG A 51 -16.54 27.74 -4.61
N SER A 52 -16.20 27.66 -3.32
CA SER A 52 -17.17 27.82 -2.24
C SER A 52 -17.08 29.24 -1.67
N ASP A 53 -18.13 30.04 -1.86
CA ASP A 53 -18.35 31.26 -1.09
C ASP A 53 -18.69 30.85 0.35
N LEU A 54 -17.64 30.55 1.13
CA LEU A 54 -17.80 30.15 2.52
C LEU A 54 -18.01 31.33 3.43
N GLN A 55 -19.23 31.84 3.43
CA GLN A 55 -19.75 32.65 4.47
C GLN A 55 -20.56 31.78 5.43
N SER A 56 -19.91 31.21 6.44
CA SER A 56 -20.63 30.34 7.37
C SER A 56 -19.90 30.14 8.71
N ASP A 57 -20.65 30.46 9.79
CA ASP A 57 -20.34 30.28 11.22
C ASP A 57 -20.24 28.77 11.67
N ARG A 58 -19.96 27.85 10.77
CA ARG A 58 -20.00 26.39 11.01
C ARG A 58 -18.63 25.73 11.17
N THR A 59 -17.70 26.38 11.84
CA THR A 59 -16.30 25.88 11.96
C THR A 59 -16.18 24.44 12.47
N TYR A 60 -16.96 24.05 13.45
CA TYR A 60 -16.89 22.69 14.03
C TYR A 60 -17.44 21.59 13.11
N SER A 61 -18.49 21.88 12.34
CA SER A 61 -19.00 20.95 11.33
C SER A 61 -18.00 20.75 10.19
N MET A 62 -17.22 21.76 9.85
CA MET A 62 -16.20 21.71 8.81
C MET A 62 -15.03 20.80 9.19
N ILE A 63 -14.62 20.77 10.45
CA ILE A 63 -13.54 19.90 10.93
C ILE A 63 -13.91 18.42 10.78
N GLY A 64 -15.11 18.03 11.20
CA GLY A 64 -15.59 16.65 11.04
C GLY A 64 -15.68 16.22 9.57
N ILE A 65 -16.21 17.08 8.72
CA ILE A 65 -16.30 16.84 7.27
C ILE A 65 -14.90 16.72 6.66
N TYR A 66 -13.94 17.54 7.10
CA TYR A 66 -12.55 17.50 6.63
C TYR A 66 -11.89 16.13 6.92
N TYR A 67 -11.97 15.64 8.16
CA TYR A 67 -11.39 14.34 8.52
C TYR A 67 -12.10 13.18 7.83
N PHE A 68 -13.42 13.25 7.66
CA PHE A 68 -14.17 12.23 6.93
C PHE A 68 -13.77 12.18 5.45
N ASN A 69 -13.63 13.33 4.79
CA ASN A 69 -13.15 13.41 3.41
C ASN A 69 -11.73 12.90 3.26
N LEU A 70 -10.83 13.27 4.18
CA LEU A 70 -9.44 12.77 4.16
C LEU A 70 -9.40 11.25 4.31
N PHE A 71 -10.20 10.70 5.21
CA PHE A 71 -10.35 9.26 5.40
C PHE A 71 -10.76 8.57 4.11
N PHE A 72 -11.84 9.03 3.50
CA PHE A 72 -12.35 8.47 2.25
C PHE A 72 -11.35 8.59 1.11
N PHE A 73 -10.70 9.75 1.01
CA PHE A 73 -9.71 10.03 -0.03
C PHE A 73 -8.51 9.06 0.03
N VAL A 74 -8.01 8.76 1.22
CA VAL A 74 -6.90 7.81 1.40
C VAL A 74 -7.31 6.41 0.95
N ILE A 75 -8.52 5.94 1.33
CA ILE A 75 -9.01 4.63 0.88
C ILE A 75 -9.10 4.58 -0.64
N VAL A 76 -9.69 5.60 -1.25
CA VAL A 76 -9.85 5.68 -2.71
C VAL A 76 -8.48 5.67 -3.39
N TYR A 77 -7.52 6.47 -2.91
CA TYR A 77 -6.16 6.50 -3.47
C TYR A 77 -5.51 5.10 -3.49
N TYR A 78 -5.44 4.43 -2.34
CA TYR A 78 -4.82 3.11 -2.26
C TYR A 78 -5.57 2.07 -3.08
N SER A 79 -6.90 2.05 -3.00
CA SER A 79 -7.72 1.08 -3.73
C SER A 79 -7.61 1.25 -5.24
N VAL A 80 -7.69 2.48 -5.74
CA VAL A 80 -7.59 2.76 -7.18
C VAL A 80 -6.18 2.47 -7.70
N MET A 81 -5.15 2.94 -7.00
CA MET A 81 -3.77 2.71 -7.43
C MET A 81 -3.42 1.22 -7.47
N GLU A 82 -3.77 0.47 -6.43
CA GLU A 82 -3.51 -0.98 -6.40
C GLU A 82 -4.41 -1.75 -7.37
N ALA A 83 -5.65 -1.30 -7.63
CA ALA A 83 -6.55 -1.96 -8.58
C ALA A 83 -6.13 -1.75 -10.03
N VAL A 84 -5.75 -0.53 -10.41
CA VAL A 84 -5.46 -0.17 -11.81
C VAL A 84 -4.02 -0.52 -12.19
N TRP A 85 -3.05 -0.14 -11.34
CA TRP A 85 -1.62 -0.33 -11.62
C TRP A 85 -0.97 -1.46 -10.81
N GLY A 86 -1.70 -2.08 -9.87
CA GLY A 86 -1.13 -3.08 -8.96
C GLY A 86 -0.10 -2.52 -7.97
N LYS A 87 0.22 -1.23 -8.06
CA LYS A 87 1.27 -0.55 -7.28
C LYS A 87 0.84 0.86 -6.93
N THR A 88 1.20 1.33 -5.74
CA THR A 88 1.12 2.77 -5.39
C THR A 88 2.37 3.51 -5.88
N VAL A 89 2.35 4.85 -5.85
CA VAL A 89 3.52 5.66 -6.25
C VAL A 89 4.75 5.30 -5.42
N GLY A 90 4.60 5.12 -4.11
CA GLY A 90 5.68 4.67 -3.24
C GLY A 90 6.26 3.33 -3.67
N LYS A 91 5.40 2.34 -3.97
CA LYS A 91 5.80 1.02 -4.45
C LYS A 91 6.47 1.05 -5.83
N MET A 92 6.05 1.95 -6.72
CA MET A 92 6.71 2.14 -8.01
C MET A 92 8.16 2.60 -7.83
N LEU A 93 8.40 3.55 -6.92
CA LEU A 93 9.74 4.07 -6.64
C LEU A 93 10.65 3.06 -5.95
N SER A 94 10.12 2.27 -5.03
CA SER A 94 10.89 1.24 -4.31
C SER A 94 10.95 -0.10 -5.03
N ARG A 95 10.39 -0.21 -6.24
CA ARG A 95 10.33 -1.44 -7.03
C ARG A 95 9.78 -2.63 -6.21
N THR A 96 8.59 -2.43 -5.64
CA THR A 96 7.91 -3.47 -4.86
C THR A 96 6.49 -3.70 -5.37
N ILE A 97 5.97 -4.93 -5.17
CA ILE A 97 4.61 -5.33 -5.53
C ILE A 97 3.94 -6.07 -4.38
N VAL A 98 2.62 -6.17 -4.43
CA VAL A 98 1.83 -6.97 -3.50
C VAL A 98 1.46 -8.28 -4.15
N VAL A 99 1.67 -9.37 -3.43
CA VAL A 99 1.24 -10.72 -3.83
C VAL A 99 0.52 -11.39 -2.66
N THR A 100 -0.26 -12.42 -2.95
CA THR A 100 -0.78 -13.33 -1.92
C THR A 100 0.35 -14.17 -1.33
N ARG A 101 0.09 -14.90 -0.23
CA ARG A 101 1.10 -15.82 0.32
C ARG A 101 1.50 -16.94 -0.65
N GLU A 102 0.61 -17.25 -1.60
CA GLU A 102 0.83 -18.23 -2.66
C GLU A 102 1.58 -17.63 -3.87
N GLY A 103 1.96 -16.34 -3.82
CA GLY A 103 2.67 -15.65 -4.89
C GLY A 103 1.79 -15.13 -6.03
N LYS A 104 0.47 -15.19 -5.90
CA LYS A 104 -0.49 -14.75 -6.92
C LYS A 104 -0.86 -13.28 -6.74
N LYS A 105 -1.44 -12.70 -7.78
CA LYS A 105 -2.01 -11.35 -7.74
C LYS A 105 -3.18 -11.27 -6.75
N PRO A 106 -3.25 -10.26 -5.87
CA PRO A 106 -4.33 -10.13 -4.90
C PRO A 106 -5.65 -9.77 -5.60
N THR A 107 -6.77 -10.27 -5.08
CA THR A 107 -8.11 -9.91 -5.57
C THR A 107 -8.49 -8.49 -5.19
N MET A 108 -9.48 -7.89 -5.88
CA MET A 108 -10.02 -6.56 -5.56
C MET A 108 -10.51 -6.45 -4.11
N GLY A 109 -11.17 -7.50 -3.59
CA GLY A 109 -11.61 -7.53 -2.19
C GLY A 109 -10.44 -7.49 -1.22
N THR A 110 -9.36 -8.20 -1.51
CA THR A 110 -8.12 -8.17 -0.72
C THR A 110 -7.48 -6.79 -0.73
N ILE A 111 -7.42 -6.14 -1.90
CA ILE A 111 -6.88 -4.77 -2.06
C ILE A 111 -7.67 -3.77 -1.22
N PHE A 112 -9.00 -3.84 -1.29
CA PHE A 112 -9.86 -2.96 -0.51
C PHE A 112 -9.72 -3.20 1.01
N ALA A 113 -9.73 -4.46 1.44
CA ALA A 113 -9.51 -4.81 2.85
C ALA A 113 -8.15 -4.30 3.37
N ARG A 114 -7.09 -4.40 2.57
CA ARG A 114 -5.76 -3.82 2.89
C ARG A 114 -5.84 -2.32 3.11
N SER A 115 -6.56 -1.61 2.22
CA SER A 115 -6.72 -0.15 2.31
C SER A 115 -7.44 0.26 3.59
N LEU A 116 -8.45 -0.48 4.01
CA LEU A 116 -9.15 -0.28 5.29
C LEU A 116 -8.23 -0.55 6.50
N CYS A 117 -7.48 -1.65 6.49
CA CYS A 117 -6.59 -2.01 7.59
C CYS A 117 -5.50 -0.96 7.86
N ARG A 118 -5.13 -0.12 6.87
CA ARG A 118 -4.17 0.98 7.04
C ARG A 118 -4.65 2.08 7.99
N TYR A 119 -5.94 2.08 8.34
CA TYR A 119 -6.52 3.00 9.33
C TYR A 119 -6.41 2.53 10.77
N ILE A 120 -5.98 1.30 11.00
CA ILE A 120 -5.71 0.82 12.35
C ILE A 120 -4.58 1.68 12.94
N PRO A 121 -4.80 2.33 14.09
CA PRO A 121 -3.77 3.15 14.74
C PRO A 121 -2.48 2.34 14.91
N PHE A 122 -1.34 2.99 14.67
CA PHE A 122 -0.01 2.38 14.78
C PHE A 122 0.32 1.27 13.75
N GLU A 123 -0.60 0.97 12.80
CA GLU A 123 -0.36 -0.02 11.75
C GLU A 123 0.96 0.27 10.99
N ALA A 124 1.20 1.54 10.66
CA ALA A 124 2.40 1.99 9.98
C ALA A 124 3.71 1.61 10.70
N PHE A 125 3.68 1.59 12.04
CA PHE A 125 4.83 1.20 12.86
C PHE A 125 4.96 -0.33 13.00
N SER A 126 3.89 -1.09 12.75
CA SER A 126 3.91 -2.55 12.87
C SER A 126 4.98 -3.19 11.99
N VAL A 127 5.25 -2.62 10.83
CA VAL A 127 6.32 -3.06 9.91
C VAL A 127 7.72 -2.93 10.54
N LEU A 128 7.94 -1.86 11.32
CA LEU A 128 9.25 -1.58 11.92
C LEU A 128 9.52 -2.49 13.12
N PHE A 129 8.50 -2.76 13.94
CA PHE A 129 8.64 -3.53 15.18
C PHE A 129 8.55 -5.04 14.98
N ASN A 130 7.94 -5.52 13.91
CA ASN A 130 7.90 -6.94 13.60
C ASN A 130 9.30 -7.49 13.24
N ARG A 131 9.57 -8.73 13.63
CA ARG A 131 10.82 -9.43 13.22
C ARG A 131 10.90 -9.62 11.71
N VAL A 132 9.75 -9.93 11.08
CA VAL A 132 9.59 -10.05 9.63
C VAL A 132 9.04 -8.73 9.09
N PRO A 133 9.46 -8.25 7.90
CA PRO A 133 8.97 -7.00 7.31
C PRO A 133 7.53 -7.13 6.82
N ARG A 134 6.58 -7.29 7.73
CA ARG A 134 5.14 -7.39 7.48
C ARG A 134 4.36 -6.44 8.37
N GLY A 135 3.41 -5.72 7.79
CA GLY A 135 2.45 -4.89 8.51
C GLY A 135 1.22 -5.69 8.91
N TRP A 136 0.44 -5.18 9.84
CA TRP A 136 -0.83 -5.82 10.24
C TRP A 136 -1.79 -5.98 9.07
N HIS A 137 -1.86 -5.00 8.17
CA HIS A 137 -2.68 -5.12 6.95
C HIS A 137 -2.27 -6.30 6.06
N ASP A 138 -0.97 -6.64 6.01
CA ASP A 138 -0.50 -7.80 5.25
C ASP A 138 -0.90 -9.11 5.92
N ASP A 139 -0.78 -9.19 7.25
CA ASP A 139 -1.12 -10.40 8.00
C ASP A 139 -2.63 -10.67 7.99
N ILE A 140 -3.46 -9.62 8.18
CA ILE A 140 -4.92 -9.72 8.15
C ILE A 140 -5.42 -10.18 6.77
N THR A 141 -4.81 -9.70 5.70
CA THR A 141 -5.23 -9.99 4.32
C THR A 141 -4.46 -11.12 3.65
N ASN A 142 -3.60 -11.83 4.39
CA ASN A 142 -2.77 -12.92 3.88
C ASN A 142 -1.95 -12.55 2.63
N THR A 143 -1.34 -11.36 2.65
CA THR A 143 -0.53 -10.85 1.56
C THR A 143 0.92 -10.63 1.97
N LEU A 144 1.78 -10.44 0.99
CA LEU A 144 3.19 -10.11 1.15
C LEU A 144 3.54 -8.95 0.23
N VAL A 145 4.53 -8.14 0.63
CA VAL A 145 5.15 -7.16 -0.25
C VAL A 145 6.51 -7.71 -0.63
N VAL A 146 6.70 -7.94 -1.91
CA VAL A 146 7.92 -8.49 -2.49
C VAL A 146 8.54 -7.49 -3.47
N ARG A 147 9.79 -7.70 -3.84
CA ARG A 147 10.44 -6.93 -4.89
C ARG A 147 9.78 -7.26 -6.24
N ASP A 148 9.82 -6.33 -7.18
CA ASP A 148 9.15 -6.46 -8.47
C ASP A 148 9.88 -7.38 -9.47
N ASP A 149 11.06 -7.91 -9.10
CA ASP A 149 11.74 -9.00 -9.79
C ASP A 149 11.13 -10.40 -9.47
N TYR A 150 10.17 -10.47 -8.56
CA TYR A 150 9.44 -11.70 -8.26
C TYR A 150 8.55 -12.12 -9.47
N PRO A 151 8.68 -13.35 -9.96
CA PRO A 151 7.82 -13.88 -11.03
C PRO A 151 6.41 -14.10 -10.49
N VAL A 152 5.53 -13.11 -10.68
CA VAL A 152 4.12 -13.22 -10.28
C VAL A 152 3.43 -14.20 -11.20
N ASP A 153 2.82 -15.22 -10.61
CA ASP A 153 1.92 -16.11 -11.35
C ASP A 153 0.63 -15.33 -11.67
N GLU A 154 0.50 -14.91 -12.93
CA GLU A 154 -0.71 -14.27 -13.47
C GLU A 154 -1.79 -15.32 -13.75
N GLY A 155 -2.06 -16.18 -12.77
CA GLY A 155 -3.06 -17.23 -12.88
C GLY A 155 -4.39 -16.67 -13.40
N TYR A 156 -4.68 -16.97 -14.66
CA TYR A 156 -5.96 -16.76 -15.30
C TYR A 156 -6.99 -17.75 -14.78
#